data_36131b5559c7e6e4156a45a2fedf068e
#
_entry.id   36131b5559c7e6e4156a45a2fedf068e
#
_cell.length_a   1.000
_cell.length_b   1.000
_cell.length_c   1.000
_cell.angle_alpha   90.00
_cell.angle_beta   90.00
_cell.angle_gamma   90.00
#
_symmetry.space_group_name_H-M   'P 1'
#
loop_
_entity.id
_entity.type
_entity.pdbx_description
1 polymer ?
#
loop_
_entity_poly.entity_id
_entity_poly.type
_entity_poly.pdbx_seq_one_letter_code
_entity_poly.pdbx_strand_id
1 'polypeptide(L)'
;AFQKATAIAQNSRLGNGGSPHRRGAGGHWTDHGHHAFMRIAAFRAVGGYDEAFSHNEDAELDYRLRVAGYRLWMTGQTYMIYYPRSSVAALFRQYLGYGRGRAMNILKHRAMPKARQMVPLMVAPVIAGASLAFLNWAALLPVGLWAAVCLGYGVWMALMQRNPYGPLAGFSAMVMHLAWSAGFWLQLLDFRKREARLP
;
A
#
# COMPACT_ATOMS: atom_id res chain seq x y z
N ALA A 1 9.12 -3.37 -20.16
CA ALA A 1 7.93 -2.50 -20.21
C ALA A 1 7.18 -2.47 -18.89
N PHE A 2 6.68 -3.61 -18.36
CA PHE A 2 5.85 -3.68 -17.15
C PHE A 2 6.56 -3.13 -15.90
N GLN A 3 7.83 -3.48 -15.68
CA GLN A 3 8.61 -2.97 -14.53
C GLN A 3 8.73 -1.43 -14.55
N LYS A 4 8.96 -0.83 -15.72
CA LYS A 4 8.99 0.64 -15.88
C LYS A 4 7.62 1.25 -15.58
N ALA A 5 6.55 0.65 -16.09
CA ALA A 5 5.18 1.06 -15.80
C ALA A 5 4.86 0.98 -14.31
N THR A 6 5.27 -0.09 -13.63
CA THR A 6 5.10 -0.25 -12.19
C THR A 6 5.87 0.82 -11.40
N ALA A 7 7.09 1.19 -11.83
CA ALA A 7 7.84 2.30 -11.22
C ALA A 7 7.07 3.62 -11.31
N ILE A 8 6.50 3.91 -12.48
CA ILE A 8 5.67 5.11 -12.71
C ILE A 8 4.44 5.07 -11.81
N ALA A 9 3.72 3.94 -11.78
CA ALA A 9 2.55 3.77 -10.92
C ALA A 9 2.90 4.01 -9.45
N GLN A 10 3.95 3.38 -8.93
CA GLN A 10 4.37 3.51 -7.54
C GLN A 10 4.80 4.93 -7.16
N ASN A 11 5.35 5.70 -8.08
CA ASN A 11 5.76 7.10 -7.85
C ASN A 11 4.62 8.10 -8.09
N SER A 12 3.48 7.65 -8.60
CA SER A 12 2.31 8.49 -8.85
C SER A 12 1.42 8.66 -7.60
N ARG A 13 0.56 9.69 -7.64
CA ARG A 13 -0.47 9.87 -6.61
C ARG A 13 -1.47 8.72 -6.56
N LEU A 14 -1.74 8.11 -7.71
CA LEU A 14 -2.67 6.98 -7.83
C LEU A 14 -2.12 5.72 -7.16
N GLY A 15 -0.81 5.45 -7.27
CA GLY A 15 -0.21 4.22 -6.75
C GLY A 15 0.00 4.23 -5.23
N ASN A 16 0.77 5.18 -4.72
CA ASN A 16 1.13 5.25 -3.29
C ASN A 16 0.54 6.46 -2.56
N GLY A 17 -0.52 7.05 -3.10
CA GLY A 17 -1.18 8.21 -2.50
C GLY A 17 -0.27 9.42 -2.34
N GLY A 18 0.79 9.49 -3.17
CA GLY A 18 1.75 10.58 -3.13
C GLY A 18 2.62 10.61 -1.88
N SER A 19 3.02 9.46 -1.37
CA SER A 19 3.88 9.33 -0.20
C SER A 19 5.14 10.20 -0.28
N PRO A 20 5.45 11.02 0.74
CA PRO A 20 6.54 11.99 0.70
C PRO A 20 7.92 11.40 0.41
N HIS A 21 8.21 10.20 0.93
CA HIS A 21 9.48 9.51 0.75
C HIS A 21 9.85 9.20 -0.72
N ARG A 22 8.88 9.25 -1.64
CA ARG A 22 9.10 9.03 -3.08
C ARG A 22 9.24 10.31 -3.90
N ARG A 23 9.12 11.47 -3.27
CA ARG A 23 9.10 12.77 -3.97
C ARG A 23 10.36 13.58 -3.85
N GLY A 24 11.44 13.05 -3.24
CA GLY A 24 12.68 13.79 -3.03
C GLY A 24 12.49 15.03 -2.14
N ALA A 25 11.56 14.99 -1.19
CA ALA A 25 11.36 16.06 -0.22
C ALA A 25 12.65 16.26 0.61
N GLY A 26 12.97 17.50 0.93
CA GLY A 26 14.03 17.82 1.89
C GLY A 26 13.83 17.17 3.25
N GLY A 27 14.81 17.23 4.15
CA GLY A 27 14.70 16.61 5.47
C GLY A 27 13.47 17.06 6.24
N HIS A 28 12.73 16.10 6.81
CA HIS A 28 11.54 16.38 7.61
C HIS A 28 11.25 15.27 8.62
N TRP A 29 10.50 15.60 9.67
CA TRP A 29 9.99 14.61 10.61
C TRP A 29 8.86 13.80 9.97
N THR A 30 8.89 12.48 10.17
CA THR A 30 7.93 11.56 9.56
C THR A 30 7.38 10.57 10.57
N ASP A 31 6.23 10.01 10.26
CA ASP A 31 5.63 8.91 11.03
C ASP A 31 6.20 7.54 10.66
N HIS A 32 6.84 7.45 9.49
CA HIS A 32 7.31 6.19 8.95
C HIS A 32 8.54 6.42 8.09
N GLY A 33 9.62 5.72 8.44
CA GLY A 33 10.86 5.67 7.71
C GLY A 33 10.99 4.38 6.90
N HIS A 34 11.54 4.50 5.70
CA HIS A 34 11.93 3.33 4.91
C HIS A 34 13.44 3.17 4.99
N HIS A 35 13.93 1.93 5.19
CA HIS A 35 15.36 1.63 5.25
C HIS A 35 16.13 2.51 6.26
N ALA A 36 15.57 2.62 7.45
CA ALA A 36 16.05 3.53 8.47
C ALA A 36 17.36 3.04 9.13
N PHE A 37 18.27 3.96 9.38
CA PHE A 37 19.30 3.77 10.38
C PHE A 37 18.70 4.06 11.74
N MET A 38 18.94 3.18 12.72
CA MET A 38 18.35 3.28 14.05
C MET A 38 19.44 3.31 15.12
N ARG A 39 19.19 4.07 16.18
CA ARG A 39 19.98 3.91 17.40
C ARG A 39 19.68 2.54 18.00
N ILE A 40 20.74 1.73 18.23
CA ILE A 40 20.58 0.37 18.75
C ILE A 40 19.84 0.35 20.10
N ALA A 41 20.09 1.36 20.95
CA ALA A 41 19.40 1.51 22.21
C ALA A 41 17.88 1.70 22.04
N ALA A 42 17.45 2.53 21.07
CA ALA A 42 16.03 2.72 20.76
C ALA A 42 15.38 1.45 20.20
N PHE A 43 16.08 0.75 19.29
CA PHE A 43 15.61 -0.52 18.74
C PHE A 43 15.40 -1.57 19.84
N ARG A 44 16.39 -1.72 20.73
CA ARG A 44 16.30 -2.66 21.85
C ARG A 44 15.24 -2.27 22.88
N ALA A 45 15.08 -0.98 23.16
CA ALA A 45 14.10 -0.48 24.12
C ALA A 45 12.65 -0.84 23.75
N VAL A 46 12.35 -0.98 22.44
CA VAL A 46 11.02 -1.38 21.97
C VAL A 46 10.92 -2.86 21.60
N GLY A 47 11.96 -3.67 21.86
CA GLY A 47 11.97 -5.12 21.63
C GLY A 47 12.26 -5.54 20.19
N GLY A 48 12.80 -4.65 19.32
CA GLY A 48 13.17 -4.99 17.95
C GLY A 48 11.98 -5.20 17.01
N TYR A 49 12.19 -5.92 15.92
CA TYR A 49 11.11 -6.29 14.99
C TYR A 49 10.19 -7.36 15.60
N ASP A 50 8.90 -7.27 15.29
CA ASP A 50 7.93 -8.31 15.63
C ASP A 50 7.96 -9.39 14.54
N GLU A 51 8.40 -10.60 14.92
CA GLU A 51 8.57 -11.74 14.01
C GLU A 51 7.25 -12.25 13.40
N ALA A 52 6.10 -11.87 13.98
CA ALA A 52 4.80 -12.19 13.40
C ALA A 52 4.52 -11.44 12.10
N PHE A 53 5.28 -10.39 11.81
CA PHE A 53 5.08 -9.57 10.60
C PHE A 53 6.03 -10.02 9.49
N SER A 54 5.48 -10.50 8.39
CA SER A 54 6.22 -10.76 7.15
C SER A 54 6.27 -9.55 6.21
N HIS A 55 5.41 -8.55 6.43
CA HIS A 55 5.30 -7.30 5.67
C HIS A 55 4.81 -6.19 6.59
N ASN A 56 5.24 -4.94 6.35
CA ASN A 56 5.00 -3.77 7.19
C ASN A 56 5.58 -3.91 8.63
N GLU A 57 6.57 -4.74 8.83
CA GLU A 57 7.35 -4.87 10.05
C GLU A 57 8.05 -3.57 10.41
N ASP A 58 8.51 -2.83 9.40
CA ASP A 58 9.10 -1.50 9.52
C ASP A 58 8.08 -0.47 10.03
N ALA A 59 6.89 -0.44 9.47
CA ALA A 59 5.84 0.48 9.89
C ALA A 59 5.30 0.16 11.30
N GLU A 60 5.32 -1.10 11.69
CA GLU A 60 4.95 -1.56 13.03
C GLU A 60 5.99 -1.14 14.06
N LEU A 61 7.27 -1.33 13.75
CA LEU A 61 8.39 -0.88 14.58
C LEU A 61 8.39 0.64 14.76
N ASP A 62 8.21 1.38 13.66
CA ASP A 62 8.14 2.85 13.69
C ASP A 62 6.99 3.34 14.59
N TYR A 63 5.85 2.64 14.59
CA TYR A 63 4.75 2.95 15.48
C TYR A 63 5.18 2.80 16.95
N ARG A 64 5.82 1.66 17.33
CA ARG A 64 6.29 1.44 18.71
C ARG A 64 7.37 2.44 19.13
N LEU A 65 8.30 2.77 18.24
CA LEU A 65 9.32 3.79 18.49
C LEU A 65 8.68 5.14 18.80
N ARG A 66 7.67 5.56 18.03
CA ARG A 66 6.98 6.85 18.26
C ARG A 66 6.19 6.85 19.57
N VAL A 67 5.50 5.76 19.89
CA VAL A 67 4.79 5.60 21.18
C VAL A 67 5.76 5.67 22.34
N ALA A 68 6.99 5.15 22.19
CA ALA A 68 8.06 5.25 23.17
C ALA A 68 8.76 6.63 23.20
N GLY A 69 8.27 7.63 22.44
CA GLY A 69 8.79 9.00 22.44
C GLY A 69 9.95 9.25 21.48
N TYR A 70 10.36 8.26 20.69
CA TYR A 70 11.39 8.47 19.67
C TYR A 70 10.82 9.16 18.43
N ARG A 71 11.67 9.91 17.75
CA ARG A 71 11.29 10.66 16.53
C ARG A 71 12.04 10.10 15.33
N LEU A 72 11.36 10.05 14.18
CA LEU A 72 11.89 9.57 12.91
C LEU A 72 12.17 10.77 11.99
N TRP A 73 13.37 10.83 11.45
CA TRP A 73 13.78 11.86 10.52
C TRP A 73 13.97 11.29 9.12
N MET A 74 13.28 11.81 8.14
CA MET A 74 13.49 11.50 6.72
C MET A 74 14.55 12.45 6.17
N THR A 75 15.72 11.93 5.79
CA THR A 75 16.77 12.76 5.19
C THR A 75 16.54 12.92 3.68
N GLY A 76 16.88 14.11 3.15
CA GLY A 76 16.94 14.35 1.71
C GLY A 76 18.37 14.24 1.13
N GLN A 77 19.36 13.87 1.96
CA GLN A 77 20.78 13.84 1.56
C GLN A 77 21.21 12.52 0.91
N THR A 78 20.37 11.50 0.99
CA THR A 78 20.62 10.19 0.40
C THR A 78 19.36 9.63 -0.24
N TYR A 79 19.53 8.70 -1.16
CA TYR A 79 18.42 8.03 -1.84
C TYR A 79 18.76 6.58 -2.13
N MET A 80 17.74 5.79 -2.37
CA MET A 80 17.88 4.41 -2.87
C MET A 80 17.21 4.25 -4.22
N ILE A 81 17.85 3.50 -5.10
CA ILE A 81 17.24 3.08 -6.36
C ILE A 81 16.43 1.82 -6.10
N TYR A 82 15.12 1.93 -6.25
CA TYR A 82 14.21 0.81 -6.09
C TYR A 82 13.77 0.25 -7.43
N TYR A 83 13.99 -1.05 -7.64
CA TYR A 83 13.53 -1.78 -8.81
C TYR A 83 12.23 -2.52 -8.51
N PRO A 84 11.08 -2.09 -9.07
CA PRO A 84 9.80 -2.75 -8.85
C PRO A 84 9.74 -4.17 -9.40
N ARG A 85 8.69 -4.89 -9.06
CA ARG A 85 8.43 -6.21 -9.62
C ARG A 85 8.22 -6.14 -11.14
N SER A 86 8.74 -7.14 -11.84
CA SER A 86 8.74 -7.20 -13.31
C SER A 86 7.53 -7.93 -13.90
N SER A 87 6.71 -8.59 -13.07
CA SER A 87 5.53 -9.31 -13.52
C SER A 87 4.29 -8.97 -12.68
N VAL A 88 3.11 -9.11 -13.29
CA VAL A 88 1.80 -8.90 -12.66
C VAL A 88 1.65 -9.77 -11.41
N ALA A 89 1.98 -11.06 -11.52
CA ALA A 89 1.87 -12.01 -10.41
C ALA A 89 2.78 -11.64 -9.23
N ALA A 90 4.02 -11.21 -9.50
CA ALA A 90 4.94 -10.80 -8.45
C ALA A 90 4.49 -9.49 -7.79
N LEU A 91 3.97 -8.53 -8.57
CA LEU A 91 3.40 -7.28 -8.06
C LEU A 91 2.17 -7.55 -7.19
N PHE A 92 1.27 -8.41 -7.67
CA PHE A 92 0.07 -8.80 -6.93
C PHE A 92 0.43 -9.43 -5.57
N ARG A 93 1.34 -10.42 -5.55
CA ARG A 93 1.78 -11.05 -4.30
C ARG A 93 2.40 -10.06 -3.32
N GLN A 94 3.20 -9.13 -3.80
CA GLN A 94 3.83 -8.10 -2.97
C GLN A 94 2.76 -7.21 -2.31
N TYR A 95 1.80 -6.70 -3.08
CA TYR A 95 0.76 -5.82 -2.55
C TYR A 95 -0.27 -6.55 -1.70
N LEU A 96 -0.54 -7.83 -1.98
CA LEU A 96 -1.33 -8.69 -1.10
C LEU A 96 -0.68 -8.79 0.30
N GLY A 97 0.64 -9.02 0.35
CA GLY A 97 1.41 -9.01 1.59
C GLY A 97 1.34 -7.67 2.31
N TYR A 98 1.49 -6.55 1.59
CA TYR A 98 1.35 -5.21 2.17
C TYR A 98 -0.05 -4.94 2.74
N GLY A 99 -1.11 -5.42 2.08
CA GLY A 99 -2.47 -5.35 2.59
C GLY A 99 -2.64 -6.13 3.89
N ARG A 100 -2.17 -7.37 3.93
CA ARG A 100 -2.19 -8.21 5.12
C ARG A 100 -1.41 -7.58 6.29
N GLY A 101 -0.18 -7.16 6.06
CA GLY A 101 0.63 -6.50 7.09
C GLY A 101 -0.01 -5.21 7.61
N ARG A 102 -0.69 -4.44 6.74
CA ARG A 102 -1.43 -3.24 7.17
C ARG A 102 -2.61 -3.59 8.07
N ALA A 103 -3.38 -4.62 7.75
CA ALA A 103 -4.47 -5.09 8.59
C ALA A 103 -3.95 -5.58 9.96
N MET A 104 -2.85 -6.35 9.98
CA MET A 104 -2.21 -6.80 11.23
C MET A 104 -1.78 -5.63 12.11
N ASN A 105 -1.16 -4.60 11.52
CA ASN A 105 -0.71 -3.40 12.24
C ASN A 105 -1.90 -2.67 12.87
N ILE A 106 -3.00 -2.50 12.12
CA ILE A 106 -4.23 -1.86 12.62
C ILE A 106 -4.86 -2.68 13.74
N LEU A 107 -4.95 -4.00 13.59
CA LEU A 107 -5.50 -4.88 14.62
C LEU A 107 -4.68 -4.87 15.90
N LYS A 108 -3.35 -4.98 15.78
CA LYS A 108 -2.42 -5.00 16.92
C LYS A 108 -2.47 -3.70 17.72
N HIS A 109 -2.45 -2.57 17.04
CA HIS A 109 -2.34 -1.26 17.70
C HIS A 109 -3.67 -0.52 17.82
N ARG A 110 -4.79 -1.12 17.39
CA ARG A 110 -6.13 -0.50 17.33
C ARG A 110 -6.11 0.88 16.65
N ALA A 111 -5.21 1.02 15.67
CA ALA A 111 -5.01 2.27 14.95
C ALA A 111 -6.05 2.44 13.84
N MET A 112 -6.53 3.67 13.61
CA MET A 112 -7.43 3.94 12.49
C MET A 112 -6.68 3.99 11.17
N PRO A 113 -7.24 3.45 10.08
CA PRO A 113 -6.68 3.61 8.73
C PRO A 113 -6.60 5.10 8.38
N LYS A 114 -5.51 5.52 7.74
CA LYS A 114 -5.40 6.89 7.23
C LYS A 114 -6.43 7.10 6.10
N ALA A 115 -7.02 8.29 5.98
CA ALA A 115 -8.06 8.61 4.98
C ALA A 115 -7.67 8.19 3.54
N ARG A 116 -6.39 8.40 3.16
CA ARG A 116 -5.86 7.98 1.84
C ARG A 116 -5.91 6.45 1.59
N GLN A 117 -6.07 5.64 2.64
CA GLN A 117 -6.14 4.18 2.54
C GLN A 117 -7.59 3.69 2.38
N MET A 118 -8.57 4.54 2.67
CA MET A 118 -9.98 4.14 2.62
C MET A 118 -10.44 3.82 1.19
N VAL A 119 -10.00 4.62 0.19
CA VAL A 119 -10.38 4.40 -1.21
C VAL A 119 -9.86 3.05 -1.73
N PRO A 120 -8.54 2.74 -1.68
CA PRO A 120 -8.08 1.43 -2.14
C PRO A 120 -8.64 0.27 -1.30
N LEU A 121 -9.02 0.49 -0.03
CA LEU A 121 -9.64 -0.53 0.80
C LEU A 121 -10.97 -1.03 0.23
N MET A 122 -11.72 -0.17 -0.43
CA MET A 122 -13.04 -0.51 -1.00
C MET A 122 -12.96 -1.30 -2.31
N VAL A 123 -11.79 -1.44 -2.94
CA VAL A 123 -11.66 -2.04 -4.28
C VAL A 123 -12.10 -3.51 -4.30
N ALA A 124 -11.64 -4.34 -3.37
CA ALA A 124 -12.03 -5.75 -3.32
C ALA A 124 -13.54 -5.94 -3.01
N PRO A 125 -14.15 -5.24 -2.01
CA PRO A 125 -15.59 -5.25 -1.82
C PRO A 125 -16.39 -4.80 -3.05
N VAL A 126 -15.95 -3.75 -3.73
CA VAL A 126 -16.61 -3.24 -4.94
C VAL A 126 -16.55 -4.27 -6.07
N ILE A 127 -15.39 -4.92 -6.28
CA ILE A 127 -15.25 -5.98 -7.28
C ILE A 127 -16.11 -7.20 -6.90
N ALA A 128 -16.14 -7.58 -5.63
CA ALA A 128 -17.05 -8.65 -5.17
C ALA A 128 -18.51 -8.29 -5.39
N GLY A 129 -18.90 -7.04 -5.13
CA GLY A 129 -20.24 -6.54 -5.38
C GLY A 129 -20.65 -6.56 -6.86
N ALA A 130 -19.69 -6.47 -7.78
CA ALA A 130 -19.96 -6.57 -9.22
C ALA A 130 -20.51 -7.94 -9.63
N SER A 131 -20.33 -9.00 -8.82
CA SER A 131 -20.98 -10.29 -9.04
C SER A 131 -22.51 -10.21 -8.97
N LEU A 132 -23.07 -9.15 -8.38
CA LEU A 132 -24.51 -8.89 -8.34
C LEU A 132 -25.07 -8.28 -9.65
N ALA A 133 -24.23 -8.10 -10.68
CA ALA A 133 -24.64 -7.53 -11.97
C ALA A 133 -25.72 -8.35 -12.67
N PHE A 134 -25.85 -9.64 -12.36
CA PHE A 134 -26.94 -10.47 -12.86
C PHE A 134 -28.33 -10.09 -12.31
N LEU A 135 -28.38 -9.42 -11.16
CA LEU A 135 -29.59 -8.83 -10.59
C LEU A 135 -29.83 -7.40 -11.10
N ASN A 136 -28.78 -6.63 -11.19
CA ASN A 136 -28.82 -5.25 -11.64
C ASN A 136 -27.46 -4.85 -12.23
N TRP A 137 -27.42 -4.48 -13.52
CA TRP A 137 -26.21 -4.05 -14.22
C TRP A 137 -25.52 -2.85 -13.56
N ALA A 138 -26.26 -2.02 -12.83
CA ALA A 138 -25.70 -0.86 -12.11
C ALA A 138 -24.63 -1.27 -11.08
N ALA A 139 -24.57 -2.54 -10.65
CA ALA A 139 -23.52 -3.07 -9.79
C ALA A 139 -22.13 -3.02 -10.46
N LEU A 140 -22.04 -2.89 -11.78
CA LEU A 140 -20.78 -2.73 -12.52
C LEU A 140 -20.26 -1.28 -12.50
N LEU A 141 -21.09 -0.29 -12.23
CA LEU A 141 -20.72 1.13 -12.30
C LEU A 141 -19.55 1.48 -11.38
N PRO A 142 -19.49 1.06 -10.10
CA PRO A 142 -18.36 1.38 -9.24
C PRO A 142 -17.03 0.78 -9.73
N VAL A 143 -17.04 -0.45 -10.25
CA VAL A 143 -15.86 -1.10 -10.84
C VAL A 143 -15.44 -0.38 -12.11
N GLY A 144 -16.39 -0.06 -13.00
CA GLY A 144 -16.15 0.69 -14.22
C GLY A 144 -15.55 2.07 -13.95
N LEU A 145 -16.09 2.79 -12.98
CA LEU A 145 -15.56 4.09 -12.57
C LEU A 145 -14.14 3.99 -12.02
N TRP A 146 -13.88 3.04 -11.13
CA TRP A 146 -12.53 2.81 -10.61
C TRP A 146 -11.53 2.47 -11.73
N ALA A 147 -11.90 1.58 -12.66
CA ALA A 147 -11.06 1.21 -13.78
C ALA A 147 -10.81 2.41 -14.71
N ALA A 148 -11.87 3.18 -15.02
CA ALA A 148 -11.77 4.39 -15.84
C ALA A 148 -10.84 5.44 -15.21
N VAL A 149 -10.92 5.66 -13.90
CA VAL A 149 -10.01 6.58 -13.17
C VAL A 149 -8.57 6.08 -13.26
N CYS A 150 -8.31 4.79 -13.04
CA CYS A 150 -6.96 4.24 -13.10
C CYS A 150 -6.36 4.34 -14.50
N LEU A 151 -7.09 3.89 -15.51
CA LEU A 151 -6.62 3.89 -16.90
C LEU A 151 -6.57 5.31 -17.46
N GLY A 152 -7.58 6.14 -17.18
CA GLY A 152 -7.62 7.54 -17.58
C GLY A 152 -6.46 8.36 -17.03
N TYR A 153 -6.12 8.14 -15.75
CA TYR A 153 -4.92 8.75 -15.15
C TYR A 153 -3.63 8.25 -15.82
N GLY A 154 -3.58 6.95 -16.19
CA GLY A 154 -2.47 6.40 -16.95
C GLY A 154 -2.32 7.04 -18.34
N VAL A 155 -3.43 7.22 -19.06
CA VAL A 155 -3.45 7.92 -20.36
C VAL A 155 -3.05 9.38 -20.19
N TRP A 156 -3.58 10.07 -19.16
CA TRP A 156 -3.19 11.44 -18.86
C TRP A 156 -1.68 11.56 -18.60
N MET A 157 -1.07 10.66 -17.85
CA MET A 157 0.39 10.64 -17.66
C MET A 157 1.14 10.42 -18.96
N ALA A 158 0.62 9.54 -19.85
CA ALA A 158 1.23 9.31 -21.16
C ALA A 158 1.26 10.58 -21.99
N LEU A 159 0.16 11.32 -22.03
CA LEU A 159 0.03 12.55 -22.82
C LEU A 159 0.84 13.70 -22.24
N MET A 160 0.68 13.96 -20.93
CA MET A 160 1.30 15.11 -20.26
C MET A 160 2.80 14.95 -20.06
N GLN A 161 3.26 13.75 -19.75
CA GLN A 161 4.68 13.46 -19.49
C GLN A 161 5.38 12.81 -20.68
N ARG A 162 4.70 12.69 -21.83
CA ARG A 162 5.19 12.01 -23.05
C ARG A 162 5.78 10.63 -22.73
N ASN A 163 5.11 9.88 -21.85
CA ASN A 163 5.60 8.60 -21.35
C ASN A 163 4.76 7.43 -21.92
N PRO A 164 5.31 6.61 -22.83
CA PRO A 164 4.54 5.57 -23.51
C PRO A 164 4.06 4.45 -22.56
N TYR A 165 4.59 4.39 -21.34
CA TYR A 165 4.19 3.39 -20.33
C TYR A 165 3.01 3.84 -19.47
N GLY A 166 2.43 5.01 -19.70
CA GLY A 166 1.33 5.56 -18.89
C GLY A 166 0.12 4.63 -18.78
N PRO A 167 -0.48 4.13 -19.89
CA PRO A 167 -1.62 3.20 -19.81
C PRO A 167 -1.30 1.93 -19.01
N LEU A 168 -0.10 1.37 -19.21
CA LEU A 168 0.36 0.20 -18.46
C LEU A 168 0.64 0.53 -16.98
N ALA A 169 0.98 1.78 -16.66
CA ALA A 169 1.10 2.25 -15.28
C ALA A 169 -0.28 2.34 -14.61
N GLY A 170 -1.32 2.79 -15.33
CA GLY A 170 -2.71 2.74 -14.86
C GLY A 170 -3.14 1.31 -14.52
N PHE A 171 -2.86 0.36 -15.40
CA PHE A 171 -3.10 -1.06 -15.14
C PHE A 171 -2.30 -1.58 -13.94
N SER A 172 -1.02 -1.22 -13.82
CA SER A 172 -0.20 -1.60 -12.65
C SER A 172 -0.81 -1.07 -11.34
N ALA A 173 -1.36 0.16 -11.34
CA ALA A 173 -2.06 0.71 -10.18
C ALA A 173 -3.32 -0.09 -9.84
N MET A 174 -4.08 -0.55 -10.84
CA MET A 174 -5.23 -1.44 -10.59
C MET A 174 -4.82 -2.73 -9.91
N VAL A 175 -3.73 -3.38 -10.36
CA VAL A 175 -3.17 -4.58 -9.73
C VAL A 175 -2.78 -4.31 -8.27
N MET A 176 -2.12 -3.17 -8.01
CA MET A 176 -1.70 -2.76 -6.67
C MET A 176 -2.91 -2.55 -5.74
N HIS A 177 -3.93 -1.82 -6.20
CA HIS A 177 -5.13 -1.53 -5.42
C HIS A 177 -5.89 -2.81 -5.07
N LEU A 178 -6.16 -3.65 -6.07
CA LEU A 178 -6.89 -4.90 -5.86
C LEU A 178 -6.14 -5.84 -4.91
N ALA A 179 -4.85 -6.05 -5.14
CA ALA A 179 -4.04 -6.95 -4.31
C ALA A 179 -3.95 -6.45 -2.86
N TRP A 180 -3.73 -5.15 -2.67
CA TRP A 180 -3.66 -4.55 -1.33
C TRP A 180 -5.01 -4.65 -0.60
N SER A 181 -6.11 -4.33 -1.28
CA SER A 181 -7.46 -4.46 -0.73
C SER A 181 -7.78 -5.92 -0.36
N ALA A 182 -7.55 -6.85 -1.28
CA ALA A 182 -7.79 -8.28 -1.03
C ALA A 182 -6.97 -8.78 0.17
N GLY A 183 -5.68 -8.44 0.24
CA GLY A 183 -4.82 -8.81 1.35
C GLY A 183 -5.33 -8.30 2.69
N PHE A 184 -5.80 -7.06 2.73
CA PHE A 184 -6.35 -6.45 3.93
C PHE A 184 -7.60 -7.20 4.43
N TRP A 185 -8.58 -7.43 3.56
CA TRP A 185 -9.82 -8.12 3.91
C TRP A 185 -9.60 -9.58 4.27
N LEU A 186 -8.73 -10.28 3.56
CA LEU A 186 -8.37 -11.67 3.90
C LEU A 186 -7.77 -11.75 5.30
N GLN A 187 -6.89 -10.82 5.68
CA GLN A 187 -6.31 -10.79 7.02
C GLN A 187 -7.35 -10.53 8.11
N LEU A 188 -8.31 -9.63 7.88
CA LEU A 188 -9.40 -9.38 8.81
C LEU A 188 -10.28 -10.62 9.00
N LEU A 189 -10.60 -11.32 7.93
CA LEU A 189 -11.39 -12.55 7.97
C LEU A 189 -10.64 -13.67 8.71
N ASP A 190 -9.35 -13.82 8.48
CA ASP A 190 -8.51 -14.80 9.16
C ASP A 190 -8.41 -14.50 10.67
N PHE A 191 -8.30 -13.24 11.05
CA PHE A 191 -8.27 -12.81 12.44
C PHE A 191 -9.59 -13.14 13.14
N ARG A 192 -10.73 -12.77 12.56
CA ARG A 192 -12.06 -13.08 13.11
C ARG A 192 -12.31 -14.58 13.28
N LYS A 193 -11.86 -15.40 12.32
CA LYS A 193 -11.96 -16.86 12.41
C LYS A 193 -11.14 -17.42 13.57
N ARG A 194 -9.98 -16.82 13.89
CA ARG A 194 -9.15 -17.24 15.01
C ARG A 194 -9.80 -16.84 16.34
N GLU A 195 -10.29 -15.62 16.47
CA GLU A 195 -11.02 -15.18 17.68
C GLU A 195 -12.26 -16.04 17.95
N ALA A 196 -13.04 -16.39 16.93
CA ALA A 196 -14.23 -17.22 17.07
C ALA A 196 -13.95 -18.70 17.46
N ARG A 197 -12.68 -19.13 17.42
CA ARG A 197 -12.24 -20.47 17.82
C ARG A 197 -11.57 -20.53 19.20
N LEU A 198 -11.39 -19.39 19.82
CA LEU A 198 -10.93 -19.35 21.21
C LEU A 198 -12.13 -19.62 22.11
N PRO A 199 -12.00 -20.55 23.09
CA PRO A 199 -13.07 -20.94 24.01
C PRO A 199 -13.51 -19.80 24.91
#